data_2b3cdd8d6d910f3bf859ea6a42517d4f
#
_entry.id   2b3cdd8d6d910f3bf859ea6a42517d4f
#
_cell.length_a   1.000
_cell.length_b   1.000
_cell.length_c   1.000
_cell.angle_alpha   90.00
_cell.angle_beta   90.00
_cell.angle_gamma   90.00
#
_symmetry.space_group_name_H-M   'P 1'
#
loop_
_entity.id
_entity.type
_entity.pdbx_description
1 polymer ?
#
loop_
_entity_poly.entity_id
_entity_poly.type
_entity_poly.pdbx_seq_one_letter_code
_entity_poly.pdbx_strand_id
1 'polypeptide(L)'
;MGIDVNERKLLISPAHVALSIRQQCELLDVNRSSVYYTVKGENDYNLLLMSLIDKEYTRHPFIGIIKMTKYLQDLGHNVNEKRIRRLTRLMGILAIYPKKKNLSKANLEHKIYPYLLKDVEITRPNHVWSTDITYIKLAHGFIYLVAILDWYSRFVLSWRISNTLDVGFCIDALEEAISLYGAADIFNTDQGAQFTSNGFTRILLGSGMEISMDGKGRAFDNIFNERLWRSVKYEEVYI
;
A
#
# COMPACT_ATOMS: atom_id res chain seq x y z
N MET A 1 30.76 21.45 -21.51
CA MET A 1 29.42 21.53 -20.88
C MET A 1 28.55 22.39 -21.77
N GLY A 2 27.48 21.81 -22.35
CA GLY A 2 26.58 22.58 -23.20
C GLY A 2 25.64 23.47 -22.39
N ILE A 3 25.43 24.70 -22.81
CA ILE A 3 24.44 25.63 -22.23
C ILE A 3 23.05 25.02 -22.32
N ASP A 4 22.27 25.03 -21.22
CA ASP A 4 20.90 24.51 -21.21
C ASP A 4 19.98 25.26 -22.20
N VAL A 5 18.97 24.55 -22.70
CA VAL A 5 18.01 25.13 -23.70
C VAL A 5 17.30 26.37 -23.16
N ASN A 6 17.02 26.44 -21.86
CA ASN A 6 16.41 27.64 -21.28
C ASN A 6 17.39 28.82 -21.21
N GLU A 7 18.66 28.58 -20.91
CA GLU A 7 19.68 29.61 -20.97
C GLU A 7 19.91 30.10 -22.38
N ARG A 8 19.90 29.20 -23.40
CA ARG A 8 19.99 29.58 -24.81
C ARG A 8 18.82 30.44 -25.24
N LYS A 9 17.60 30.22 -24.75
CA LYS A 9 16.43 31.06 -25.00
C LYS A 9 16.59 32.51 -24.50
N LEU A 10 17.25 32.68 -23.35
CA LEU A 10 17.50 33.99 -22.74
C LEU A 10 18.46 34.86 -23.61
N LEU A 11 19.27 34.23 -24.44
CA LEU A 11 20.18 34.94 -25.38
C LEU A 11 19.47 35.48 -26.60
N ILE A 12 18.22 35.12 -26.89
CA ILE A 12 17.46 35.58 -28.03
C ILE A 12 16.88 36.97 -27.76
N SER A 13 17.35 37.96 -28.48
CA SER A 13 16.89 39.33 -28.37
C SER A 13 16.05 39.75 -29.59
N PRO A 14 14.77 40.15 -29.42
CA PRO A 14 13.93 40.68 -30.47
C PRO A 14 14.49 41.97 -31.12
N ALA A 15 15.29 42.72 -30.36
CA ALA A 15 15.88 44.00 -30.77
C ALA A 15 17.29 43.87 -31.38
N HIS A 16 17.74 42.64 -31.71
CA HIS A 16 19.07 42.42 -32.27
C HIS A 16 19.17 43.02 -33.71
N VAL A 17 20.15 43.91 -33.91
CA VAL A 17 20.24 44.73 -35.13
C VAL A 17 20.60 43.92 -36.38
N ALA A 18 21.42 42.88 -36.25
CA ALA A 18 21.96 42.14 -37.40
C ALA A 18 21.32 40.78 -37.65
N LEU A 19 20.61 40.20 -36.65
CA LEU A 19 20.06 38.86 -36.77
C LEU A 19 18.57 38.84 -36.42
N SER A 20 17.78 38.29 -37.33
CA SER A 20 16.37 38.02 -37.08
C SER A 20 16.19 36.93 -35.97
N ILE A 21 15.05 36.93 -35.29
CA ILE A 21 14.73 35.89 -34.27
C ILE A 21 14.87 34.48 -34.85
N ARG A 22 14.53 34.27 -36.12
CA ARG A 22 14.70 32.98 -36.80
C ARG A 22 16.17 32.57 -36.88
N GLN A 23 17.04 33.45 -37.32
CA GLN A 23 18.49 33.19 -37.41
C GLN A 23 19.12 32.97 -36.04
N GLN A 24 18.70 33.74 -35.01
CA GLN A 24 19.16 33.53 -33.65
C GLN A 24 18.73 32.13 -33.12
N CYS A 25 17.48 31.70 -33.40
CA CYS A 25 17.01 30.37 -33.02
C CYS A 25 17.79 29.24 -33.71
N GLU A 26 18.11 29.42 -35.01
CA GLU A 26 18.92 28.48 -35.79
C GLU A 26 20.35 28.35 -35.23
N LEU A 27 20.99 29.49 -34.93
CA LEU A 27 22.33 29.51 -34.35
C LEU A 27 22.41 28.93 -32.96
N LEU A 28 21.38 29.11 -32.13
CA LEU A 28 21.32 28.65 -30.76
C LEU A 28 20.70 27.24 -30.62
N ASP A 29 20.31 26.63 -31.74
CA ASP A 29 19.62 25.33 -31.73
C ASP A 29 18.41 25.32 -30.78
N VAL A 30 17.53 26.35 -30.96
CA VAL A 30 16.31 26.53 -30.16
C VAL A 30 15.10 26.54 -31.10
N ASN A 31 14.05 25.80 -30.76
CA ASN A 31 12.83 25.82 -31.50
C ASN A 31 12.15 27.21 -31.39
N ARG A 32 11.88 27.88 -32.51
CA ARG A 32 11.27 29.21 -32.54
C ARG A 32 9.94 29.29 -31.77
N SER A 33 9.08 28.26 -31.84
CA SER A 33 7.80 28.25 -31.13
C SER A 33 7.99 28.29 -29.61
N SER A 34 9.11 27.77 -29.11
CA SER A 34 9.41 27.74 -27.67
C SER A 34 9.85 29.13 -27.14
N VAL A 35 10.28 30.02 -27.98
CA VAL A 35 10.65 31.42 -27.61
C VAL A 35 9.40 32.23 -27.29
N TYR A 36 8.30 31.95 -27.96
CA TYR A 36 7.01 32.65 -27.75
C TYR A 36 6.10 31.91 -26.76
N TYR A 37 6.53 30.76 -26.31
CA TYR A 37 5.73 29.98 -25.34
C TYR A 37 5.77 30.61 -23.94
N THR A 38 4.63 31.08 -23.51
CA THR A 38 4.40 31.48 -22.11
C THR A 38 3.74 30.34 -21.34
N VAL A 39 4.31 29.97 -20.19
CA VAL A 39 3.71 28.99 -19.35
C VAL A 39 2.38 29.51 -18.84
N LYS A 40 1.29 28.86 -19.24
CA LYS A 40 -0.03 29.14 -18.66
C LYS A 40 -0.11 28.51 -17.28
N GLY A 41 -0.46 29.29 -16.26
CA GLY A 41 -0.81 28.78 -14.94
C GLY A 41 -2.00 27.81 -15.00
N GLU A 42 -2.25 27.15 -13.89
CA GLU A 42 -3.43 26.29 -13.75
C GLU A 42 -4.71 27.12 -13.79
N ASN A 43 -5.78 26.55 -14.35
CA ASN A 43 -7.08 27.21 -14.38
C ASN A 43 -7.75 27.18 -13.00
N ASP A 44 -8.72 28.06 -12.76
CA ASP A 44 -9.41 28.21 -11.47
C ASP A 44 -10.00 26.90 -10.96
N TYR A 45 -10.54 26.07 -11.85
CA TYR A 45 -11.08 24.77 -11.47
C TYR A 45 -9.98 23.79 -11.00
N ASN A 46 -8.80 23.82 -11.60
CA ASN A 46 -7.67 23.03 -11.10
C ASN A 46 -7.17 23.56 -9.76
N LEU A 47 -7.13 24.87 -9.57
CA LEU A 47 -6.77 25.47 -8.29
C LEU A 47 -7.77 25.09 -7.18
N LEU A 48 -9.07 25.05 -7.49
CA LEU A 48 -10.09 24.53 -6.58
C LEU A 48 -9.83 23.05 -6.23
N LEU A 49 -9.59 22.21 -7.23
CA LEU A 49 -9.27 20.78 -6.99
C LEU A 49 -8.00 20.61 -6.15
N MET A 50 -6.96 21.41 -6.40
CA MET A 50 -5.73 21.39 -5.60
C MET A 50 -6.00 21.76 -4.15
N SER A 51 -6.84 22.77 -3.88
CA SER A 51 -7.23 23.12 -2.51
C SER A 51 -7.99 21.99 -1.80
N LEU A 52 -8.87 21.27 -2.51
CA LEU A 52 -9.60 20.12 -1.95
C LEU A 52 -8.66 18.94 -1.70
N ILE A 53 -7.74 18.68 -2.62
CA ILE A 53 -6.70 17.64 -2.48
C ILE A 53 -5.83 17.93 -1.24
N ASP A 54 -5.40 19.17 -1.06
CA ASP A 54 -4.57 19.58 0.06
C ASP A 54 -5.28 19.37 1.40
N LYS A 55 -6.54 19.81 1.50
CA LYS A 55 -7.37 19.61 2.69
C LYS A 55 -7.55 18.14 3.06
N GLU A 56 -7.85 17.31 2.07
CA GLU A 56 -8.06 15.88 2.29
C GLU A 56 -6.75 15.17 2.61
N TYR A 57 -5.67 15.52 1.92
CA TYR A 57 -4.35 14.96 2.21
C TYR A 57 -3.84 15.35 3.60
N THR A 58 -4.11 16.57 4.07
CA THR A 58 -3.75 17.00 5.42
C THR A 58 -4.45 16.18 6.50
N ARG A 59 -5.69 15.74 6.24
CA ARG A 59 -6.44 14.86 7.15
C ARG A 59 -6.01 13.40 7.05
N HIS A 60 -5.69 12.95 5.83
CA HIS A 60 -5.42 11.54 5.51
C HIS A 60 -4.17 11.43 4.62
N PRO A 61 -2.94 11.63 5.17
CA PRO A 61 -1.71 11.69 4.36
C PRO A 61 -1.33 10.37 3.67
N PHE A 62 -2.01 9.27 4.04
CA PHE A 62 -1.88 7.97 3.40
C PHE A 62 -2.75 7.80 2.14
N ILE A 63 -3.62 8.78 1.83
CA ILE A 63 -4.57 8.66 0.72
C ILE A 63 -3.86 8.65 -0.64
N GLY A 64 -4.05 7.56 -1.40
CA GLY A 64 -3.50 7.40 -2.75
C GLY A 64 -4.40 8.00 -3.84
N ILE A 65 -3.88 8.08 -5.07
CA ILE A 65 -4.55 8.70 -6.22
C ILE A 65 -5.96 8.15 -6.47
N ILE A 66 -6.15 6.83 -6.37
CA ILE A 66 -7.45 6.18 -6.64
C ILE A 66 -8.50 6.63 -5.61
N LYS A 67 -8.16 6.55 -4.31
CA LYS A 67 -9.07 7.00 -3.23
C LYS A 67 -9.33 8.51 -3.31
N MET A 68 -8.30 9.31 -3.59
CA MET A 68 -8.44 10.77 -3.78
C MET A 68 -9.35 11.10 -4.97
N THR A 69 -9.24 10.36 -6.09
CA THR A 69 -10.13 10.54 -7.24
C THR A 69 -11.58 10.24 -6.85
N LYS A 70 -11.81 9.13 -6.15
CA LYS A 70 -13.14 8.75 -5.68
C LYS A 70 -13.72 9.79 -4.73
N TYR A 71 -12.95 10.26 -3.76
CA TYR A 71 -13.36 11.33 -2.84
C TYR A 71 -13.86 12.58 -3.58
N LEU A 72 -13.10 13.06 -4.57
CA LEU A 72 -13.50 14.22 -5.37
C LEU A 72 -14.74 13.95 -6.23
N GLN A 73 -14.90 12.73 -6.75
CA GLN A 73 -16.12 12.32 -7.47
C GLN A 73 -17.34 12.31 -6.55
N ASP A 74 -17.20 11.83 -5.32
CA ASP A 74 -18.27 11.81 -4.31
C ASP A 74 -18.67 13.24 -3.88
N LEU A 75 -17.74 14.22 -3.98
CA LEU A 75 -18.05 15.65 -3.84
C LEU A 75 -18.72 16.28 -5.09
N GLY A 76 -19.00 15.50 -6.13
CA GLY A 76 -19.66 15.94 -7.37
C GLY A 76 -18.72 16.47 -8.46
N HIS A 77 -17.38 16.33 -8.29
CA HIS A 77 -16.43 16.76 -9.30
C HIS A 77 -16.23 15.71 -10.38
N ASN A 78 -16.40 16.09 -11.66
CA ASN A 78 -16.10 15.19 -12.78
C ASN A 78 -14.60 15.18 -13.07
N VAL A 79 -13.88 14.24 -12.42
CA VAL A 79 -12.43 14.08 -12.50
C VAL A 79 -12.04 12.63 -12.73
N ASN A 80 -10.88 12.43 -13.36
CA ASN A 80 -10.27 11.12 -13.58
C ASN A 80 -8.89 11.04 -12.88
N GLU A 81 -8.39 9.83 -12.72
CA GLU A 81 -7.10 9.56 -12.07
C GLU A 81 -5.92 10.28 -12.74
N LYS A 82 -5.91 10.42 -14.07
CA LYS A 82 -4.83 11.09 -14.79
C LYS A 82 -4.73 12.55 -14.39
N ARG A 83 -5.87 13.24 -14.28
CA ARG A 83 -5.94 14.63 -13.82
C ARG A 83 -5.46 14.76 -12.38
N ILE A 84 -5.96 13.96 -11.48
CA ILE A 84 -5.58 13.99 -10.07
C ILE A 84 -4.10 13.67 -9.89
N ARG A 85 -3.57 12.66 -10.58
CA ARG A 85 -2.14 12.31 -10.58
C ARG A 85 -1.26 13.48 -11.05
N ARG A 86 -1.70 14.23 -12.05
CA ARG A 86 -0.97 15.42 -12.53
C ARG A 86 -0.97 16.51 -11.45
N LEU A 87 -2.12 16.82 -10.88
CA LEU A 87 -2.27 17.87 -9.86
C LEU A 87 -1.48 17.54 -8.58
N THR A 88 -1.59 16.32 -8.06
CA THR A 88 -0.83 15.89 -6.87
C THR A 88 0.68 15.93 -7.11
N ARG A 89 1.14 15.56 -8.33
CA ARG A 89 2.55 15.68 -8.70
C ARG A 89 3.01 17.14 -8.75
N LEU A 90 2.18 18.03 -9.31
CA LEU A 90 2.46 19.46 -9.36
C LEU A 90 2.56 20.07 -7.95
N MET A 91 1.73 19.60 -7.01
CA MET A 91 1.74 20.01 -5.60
C MET A 91 2.89 19.37 -4.80
N GLY A 92 3.63 18.40 -5.35
CA GLY A 92 4.64 17.65 -4.63
C GLY A 92 4.06 16.66 -3.59
N ILE A 93 2.76 16.34 -3.69
CA ILE A 93 2.05 15.47 -2.73
C ILE A 93 2.22 14.01 -3.13
N LEU A 94 2.68 13.19 -2.18
CA LEU A 94 2.79 11.73 -2.30
C LEU A 94 2.20 11.07 -1.06
N ALA A 95 1.40 10.02 -1.26
CA ALA A 95 0.89 9.22 -0.14
C ALA A 95 2.05 8.68 0.71
N ILE A 96 1.95 8.83 2.02
CA ILE A 96 2.98 8.36 2.95
C ILE A 96 2.84 6.85 3.12
N TYR A 97 3.94 6.10 2.92
CA TYR A 97 4.05 4.67 3.20
C TYR A 97 5.51 4.30 3.53
N PRO A 98 5.75 3.35 4.47
CA PRO A 98 7.11 2.96 4.83
C PRO A 98 7.79 2.19 3.71
N LYS A 99 9.12 2.37 3.62
CA LYS A 99 9.97 1.59 2.71
C LYS A 99 10.08 0.14 3.25
N LYS A 100 9.84 -0.86 2.39
CA LYS A 100 9.99 -2.29 2.75
C LYS A 100 11.46 -2.60 3.10
N LYS A 101 11.70 -3.27 4.25
CA LYS A 101 12.96 -3.91 4.60
C LYS A 101 12.69 -5.39 4.88
N ASN A 102 13.37 -6.29 4.18
CA ASN A 102 13.26 -7.74 4.41
C ASN A 102 14.11 -8.12 5.63
N LEU A 103 13.50 -8.63 6.70
CA LEU A 103 14.16 -8.94 7.98
C LEU A 103 14.00 -10.40 8.45
N SER A 104 13.27 -11.27 7.75
CA SER A 104 12.99 -12.64 8.20
C SER A 104 13.87 -13.69 7.50
N LYS A 105 14.40 -14.65 8.30
CA LYS A 105 15.06 -15.88 7.83
C LYS A 105 14.17 -17.08 8.18
N ALA A 106 13.97 -18.01 7.23
CA ALA A 106 13.20 -19.22 7.45
C ALA A 106 13.94 -20.21 8.38
N ASN A 107 13.21 -20.83 9.33
CA ASN A 107 13.73 -21.95 10.11
C ASN A 107 13.41 -23.28 9.40
N LEU A 108 14.44 -24.11 9.11
CA LEU A 108 14.35 -25.32 8.28
C LEU A 108 13.83 -26.57 9.04
N GLU A 109 13.61 -26.49 10.36
CA GLU A 109 13.26 -27.64 11.20
C GLU A 109 11.74 -27.85 11.37
N HIS A 110 10.91 -26.93 10.90
CA HIS A 110 9.47 -27.00 11.10
C HIS A 110 8.75 -27.67 9.92
N LYS A 111 7.70 -28.46 10.22
CA LYS A 111 6.87 -29.10 9.21
C LYS A 111 6.11 -28.06 8.40
N ILE A 112 6.27 -28.11 7.09
CA ILE A 112 5.53 -27.27 6.14
C ILE A 112 4.34 -28.09 5.62
N TYR A 113 3.17 -27.49 5.62
CA TYR A 113 1.93 -28.08 5.08
C TYR A 113 1.69 -27.62 3.63
N PRO A 114 0.96 -28.42 2.81
CA PRO A 114 0.69 -28.06 1.44
C PRO A 114 -0.28 -26.85 1.37
N TYR A 115 -0.25 -26.14 0.25
CA TYR A 115 -1.23 -25.09 -0.05
C TYR A 115 -2.53 -25.73 -0.59
N LEU A 116 -3.63 -25.56 0.15
CA LEU A 116 -4.90 -26.20 -0.14
C LEU A 116 -5.89 -25.31 -0.90
N LEU A 117 -5.64 -24.00 -1.01
CA LEU A 117 -6.63 -23.02 -1.49
C LEU A 117 -6.56 -22.75 -2.99
N LYS A 118 -5.81 -23.57 -3.75
CA LYS A 118 -5.77 -23.43 -5.19
C LYS A 118 -7.16 -23.80 -5.77
N ASP A 119 -7.76 -22.87 -6.51
CA ASP A 119 -9.04 -23.03 -7.16
C ASP A 119 -10.23 -23.33 -6.21
N VAL A 120 -10.08 -23.03 -4.90
CA VAL A 120 -11.16 -23.16 -3.90
C VAL A 120 -12.03 -21.91 -3.93
N GLU A 121 -13.32 -22.09 -4.19
CA GLU A 121 -14.32 -21.03 -4.07
C GLU A 121 -14.76 -20.89 -2.60
N ILE A 122 -14.63 -19.68 -2.05
CA ILE A 122 -15.00 -19.37 -0.67
C ILE A 122 -16.50 -19.02 -0.62
N THR A 123 -17.32 -19.94 -0.13
CA THR A 123 -18.80 -19.85 -0.27
C THR A 123 -19.55 -19.48 1.00
N ARG A 124 -18.91 -19.55 2.19
CA ARG A 124 -19.56 -19.33 3.49
C ARG A 124 -18.60 -18.84 4.57
N PRO A 125 -19.10 -18.23 5.65
CA PRO A 125 -18.29 -17.98 6.84
C PRO A 125 -17.71 -19.27 7.42
N ASN A 126 -16.56 -19.18 8.06
CA ASN A 126 -15.81 -20.31 8.63
C ASN A 126 -15.39 -21.39 7.62
N HIS A 127 -15.39 -21.07 6.32
CA HIS A 127 -14.82 -21.96 5.31
C HIS A 127 -13.28 -21.86 5.34
N VAL A 128 -12.72 -20.65 5.29
CA VAL A 128 -11.28 -20.44 5.36
C VAL A 128 -10.99 -19.29 6.31
N TRP A 129 -10.15 -19.55 7.29
CA TRP A 129 -9.53 -18.52 8.12
C TRP A 129 -8.09 -18.31 7.71
N SER A 130 -7.57 -17.10 7.92
CA SER A 130 -6.15 -16.83 7.76
C SER A 130 -5.59 -16.03 8.93
N THR A 131 -4.30 -16.16 9.13
CA THR A 131 -3.54 -15.35 10.10
C THR A 131 -2.25 -14.85 9.53
N ASP A 132 -1.78 -13.74 10.06
CA ASP A 132 -0.48 -13.16 9.77
C ASP A 132 -0.02 -12.29 10.95
N ILE A 133 1.29 -12.08 11.07
CA ILE A 133 1.87 -11.18 12.06
C ILE A 133 2.40 -9.94 11.37
N THR A 134 2.04 -8.78 11.88
CA THR A 134 2.62 -7.53 11.42
C THR A 134 3.43 -6.83 12.50
N TYR A 135 4.46 -6.10 12.07
CA TYR A 135 5.33 -5.31 12.92
C TYR A 135 4.84 -3.87 12.93
N ILE A 136 4.61 -3.32 14.11
CA ILE A 136 4.29 -1.92 14.30
C ILE A 136 5.52 -1.25 14.93
N LYS A 137 6.10 -0.29 14.22
CA LYS A 137 7.28 0.43 14.69
C LYS A 137 6.87 1.47 15.72
N LEU A 138 7.53 1.47 16.87
CA LEU A 138 7.43 2.49 17.90
C LEU A 138 8.67 3.42 17.86
N ALA A 139 8.66 4.49 18.67
CA ALA A 139 9.83 5.35 18.86
C ALA A 139 11.06 4.53 19.31
N HIS A 140 10.84 3.55 20.18
CA HIS A 140 11.88 2.63 20.65
C HIS A 140 11.39 1.18 20.49
N GLY A 141 11.84 0.51 19.40
CA GLY A 141 11.53 -0.91 19.15
C GLY A 141 10.31 -1.16 18.27
N PHE A 142 9.71 -2.32 18.47
CA PHE A 142 8.54 -2.81 17.73
C PHE A 142 7.56 -3.48 18.67
N ILE A 143 6.28 -3.43 18.32
CA ILE A 143 5.26 -4.35 18.82
C ILE A 143 4.78 -5.23 17.66
N TYR A 144 4.29 -6.39 18.01
CA TYR A 144 3.78 -7.38 17.08
C TYR A 144 2.26 -7.45 17.24
N LEU A 145 1.57 -7.48 16.13
CA LEU A 145 0.12 -7.64 16.08
C LEU A 145 -0.17 -8.87 15.22
N VAL A 146 -0.86 -9.86 15.80
CA VAL A 146 -1.46 -10.98 15.07
C VAL A 146 -2.96 -10.74 14.94
N ALA A 147 -3.55 -11.16 13.84
CA ALA A 147 -5.00 -11.19 13.68
C ALA A 147 -5.42 -12.44 12.92
N ILE A 148 -6.61 -12.96 13.24
CA ILE A 148 -7.27 -14.05 12.55
C ILE A 148 -8.46 -13.48 11.81
N LEU A 149 -8.52 -13.74 10.51
CA LEU A 149 -9.48 -13.20 9.57
C LEU A 149 -10.29 -14.31 8.91
N ASP A 150 -11.61 -14.17 8.85
CA ASP A 150 -12.46 -15.01 8.00
C ASP A 150 -12.44 -14.50 6.56
N TRP A 151 -12.12 -15.38 5.61
CA TRP A 151 -11.97 -14.98 4.21
C TRP A 151 -13.29 -14.65 3.52
N TYR A 152 -14.39 -15.22 3.95
CA TYR A 152 -15.70 -14.94 3.37
C TYR A 152 -16.20 -13.55 3.79
N SER A 153 -16.31 -13.32 5.08
CA SER A 153 -16.89 -12.09 5.63
C SER A 153 -15.90 -10.93 5.71
N ARG A 154 -14.59 -11.21 5.67
CA ARG A 154 -13.49 -10.25 5.96
C ARG A 154 -13.50 -9.77 7.41
N PHE A 155 -14.22 -10.42 8.27
CA PHE A 155 -14.32 -10.08 9.67
C PHE A 155 -13.06 -10.54 10.42
N VAL A 156 -12.54 -9.68 11.30
CA VAL A 156 -11.44 -10.00 12.20
C VAL A 156 -12.01 -10.73 13.40
N LEU A 157 -11.78 -12.03 13.49
CA LEU A 157 -12.34 -12.92 14.52
C LEU A 157 -11.69 -12.69 15.87
N SER A 158 -10.37 -12.57 15.88
CA SER A 158 -9.59 -12.21 17.06
C SER A 158 -8.28 -11.54 16.69
N TRP A 159 -7.65 -10.88 17.66
CA TRP A 159 -6.33 -10.26 17.49
C TRP A 159 -5.60 -10.18 18.84
N ARG A 160 -4.26 -10.14 18.81
CA ARG A 160 -3.42 -9.93 19.98
C ARG A 160 -2.23 -9.05 19.68
N ILE A 161 -1.81 -8.30 20.67
CA ILE A 161 -0.58 -7.49 20.62
C ILE A 161 0.43 -8.11 21.59
N SER A 162 1.70 -8.14 21.16
CA SER A 162 2.83 -8.57 21.98
C SER A 162 4.04 -7.68 21.77
N ASN A 163 4.89 -7.55 22.77
CA ASN A 163 6.22 -6.94 22.66
C ASN A 163 7.32 -7.97 22.34
N THR A 164 6.97 -9.27 22.35
CA THR A 164 7.84 -10.39 21.97
C THR A 164 7.27 -11.14 20.78
N LEU A 165 8.13 -11.72 19.94
CA LEU A 165 7.74 -12.50 18.77
C LEU A 165 7.75 -14.01 19.13
N ASP A 166 7.17 -14.38 20.25
CA ASP A 166 6.95 -15.78 20.63
C ASP A 166 5.65 -16.34 20.00
N VAL A 167 5.36 -17.62 20.24
CA VAL A 167 4.16 -18.27 19.71
C VAL A 167 2.92 -18.03 20.59
N GLY A 168 3.10 -17.65 21.85
CA GLY A 168 2.02 -17.59 22.85
C GLY A 168 0.86 -16.69 22.42
N PHE A 169 1.15 -15.44 22.03
CA PHE A 169 0.10 -14.50 21.62
C PHE A 169 -0.66 -14.94 20.35
N CYS A 170 -0.01 -15.75 19.47
CA CYS A 170 -0.68 -16.34 18.31
C CYS A 170 -1.65 -17.45 18.74
N ILE A 171 -1.25 -18.26 19.74
CA ILE A 171 -2.09 -19.30 20.33
C ILE A 171 -3.29 -18.68 21.04
N ASP A 172 -3.08 -17.66 21.86
CA ASP A 172 -4.16 -16.95 22.55
C ASP A 172 -5.21 -16.39 21.58
N ALA A 173 -4.75 -15.82 20.44
CA ALA A 173 -5.65 -15.35 19.40
C ALA A 173 -6.43 -16.51 18.76
N LEU A 174 -5.77 -17.63 18.45
CA LEU A 174 -6.40 -18.80 17.84
C LEU A 174 -7.45 -19.42 18.76
N GLU A 175 -7.13 -19.65 20.02
CA GLU A 175 -8.05 -20.23 21.01
C GLU A 175 -9.29 -19.35 21.23
N GLU A 176 -9.11 -18.04 21.29
CA GLU A 176 -10.23 -17.11 21.39
C GLU A 176 -11.13 -17.17 20.13
N ALA A 177 -10.55 -17.15 18.92
CA ALA A 177 -11.32 -17.25 17.69
C ALA A 177 -12.14 -18.55 17.65
N ILE A 178 -11.52 -19.69 18.00
CA ILE A 178 -12.21 -21.00 18.07
C ILE A 178 -13.32 -20.98 19.12
N SER A 179 -13.06 -20.42 20.29
CA SER A 179 -14.05 -20.35 21.37
C SER A 179 -15.29 -19.53 21.01
N LEU A 180 -15.12 -18.44 20.28
CA LEU A 180 -16.21 -17.51 19.95
C LEU A 180 -16.98 -17.91 18.68
N TYR A 181 -16.30 -18.46 17.68
CA TYR A 181 -16.86 -18.66 16.34
C TYR A 181 -16.85 -20.12 15.85
N GLY A 182 -16.34 -21.05 16.67
CA GLY A 182 -16.13 -22.44 16.26
C GLY A 182 -14.84 -22.58 15.44
N ALA A 183 -14.69 -23.70 14.74
CA ALA A 183 -13.53 -23.99 13.89
C ALA A 183 -13.87 -23.71 12.41
N ALA A 184 -12.86 -23.31 11.63
CA ALA A 184 -12.96 -23.27 10.17
C ALA A 184 -12.69 -24.65 9.57
N ASP A 185 -13.04 -24.83 8.28
CA ASP A 185 -12.62 -26.03 7.56
C ASP A 185 -11.11 -25.99 7.29
N ILE A 186 -10.62 -24.85 6.79
CA ILE A 186 -9.21 -24.64 6.41
C ILE A 186 -8.64 -23.43 7.14
N PHE A 187 -7.44 -23.59 7.68
CA PHE A 187 -6.66 -22.48 8.28
C PHE A 187 -5.43 -22.20 7.42
N ASN A 188 -5.36 -21.01 6.85
CA ASN A 188 -4.25 -20.59 5.98
C ASN A 188 -3.29 -19.68 6.71
N THR A 189 -1.99 -19.91 6.53
CA THR A 189 -0.93 -19.10 7.13
C THR A 189 0.33 -19.08 6.26
N ASP A 190 1.26 -18.19 6.57
CA ASP A 190 2.60 -18.27 5.98
C ASP A 190 3.45 -19.37 6.65
N GLN A 191 4.70 -19.54 6.21
CA GLN A 191 5.65 -20.49 6.77
C GLN A 191 6.44 -19.91 7.96
N GLY A 192 5.89 -18.95 8.68
CA GLY A 192 6.49 -18.35 9.86
C GLY A 192 6.75 -19.35 10.99
N ALA A 193 7.83 -19.15 11.76
CA ALA A 193 8.21 -20.05 12.84
C ALA A 193 7.12 -20.22 13.92
N GLN A 194 6.30 -19.20 14.14
CA GLN A 194 5.18 -19.22 15.06
C GLN A 194 4.09 -20.19 14.59
N PHE A 195 3.73 -20.13 13.33
CA PHE A 195 2.63 -20.89 12.72
C PHE A 195 3.01 -22.33 12.36
N THR A 196 4.30 -22.58 12.17
CA THR A 196 4.84 -23.95 11.96
C THR A 196 5.20 -24.66 13.25
N SER A 197 5.07 -23.99 14.41
CA SER A 197 5.35 -24.57 15.71
C SER A 197 4.39 -25.71 16.06
N ASN A 198 4.90 -26.72 16.79
CA ASN A 198 4.08 -27.84 17.24
C ASN A 198 2.91 -27.42 18.16
N GLY A 199 3.08 -26.32 18.94
CA GLY A 199 2.01 -25.80 19.80
C GLY A 199 0.84 -25.29 18.99
N PHE A 200 1.10 -24.46 17.97
CA PHE A 200 0.08 -23.86 17.13
C PHE A 200 -0.63 -24.90 16.24
N THR A 201 0.15 -25.74 15.54
CA THR A 201 -0.40 -26.75 14.62
C THR A 201 -1.20 -27.83 15.34
N ARG A 202 -0.84 -28.18 16.60
CA ARG A 202 -1.62 -29.12 17.40
C ARG A 202 -3.02 -28.63 17.71
N ILE A 203 -3.20 -27.33 17.98
CA ILE A 203 -4.52 -26.74 18.25
C ILE A 203 -5.37 -26.78 16.99
N LEU A 204 -4.82 -26.43 15.84
CA LEU A 204 -5.53 -26.49 14.55
C LEU A 204 -6.02 -27.91 14.26
N LEU A 205 -5.13 -28.90 14.33
CA LEU A 205 -5.48 -30.30 14.07
C LEU A 205 -6.44 -30.86 15.13
N GLY A 206 -6.26 -30.49 16.39
CA GLY A 206 -7.16 -30.89 17.49
C GLY A 206 -8.57 -30.33 17.36
N SER A 207 -8.72 -29.20 16.67
CA SER A 207 -10.02 -28.60 16.36
C SER A 207 -10.61 -29.06 15.02
N GLY A 208 -9.97 -30.00 14.34
CA GLY A 208 -10.45 -30.57 13.08
C GLY A 208 -10.19 -29.70 11.83
N MET A 209 -9.38 -28.64 11.95
CA MET A 209 -9.05 -27.75 10.81
C MET A 209 -7.95 -28.36 9.95
N GLU A 210 -8.07 -28.22 8.63
CA GLU A 210 -7.02 -28.52 7.68
C GLU A 210 -6.04 -27.33 7.61
N ILE A 211 -4.72 -27.63 7.64
CA ILE A 211 -3.69 -26.59 7.59
C ILE A 211 -3.23 -26.36 6.15
N SER A 212 -3.35 -25.14 5.69
CA SER A 212 -2.82 -24.66 4.43
C SER A 212 -1.69 -23.67 4.65
N MET A 213 -0.58 -23.80 3.92
CA MET A 213 0.53 -22.86 4.02
C MET A 213 0.90 -22.26 2.65
N ASP A 214 1.06 -20.95 2.63
CA ASP A 214 1.46 -20.21 1.43
C ASP A 214 2.82 -20.66 0.92
N GLY A 215 2.93 -20.86 -0.40
CA GLY A 215 4.19 -21.17 -1.04
C GLY A 215 5.12 -19.95 -1.13
N LYS A 216 6.43 -20.20 -1.21
CA LYS A 216 7.41 -19.12 -1.46
C LYS A 216 7.08 -18.35 -2.74
N GLY A 217 6.93 -17.02 -2.64
CA GLY A 217 6.71 -16.13 -3.78
C GLY A 217 5.26 -15.91 -4.19
N ARG A 218 4.28 -16.44 -3.45
CA ARG A 218 2.85 -16.24 -3.68
C ARG A 218 2.27 -15.15 -2.79
N ALA A 219 2.61 -13.89 -3.08
CA ALA A 219 2.11 -12.73 -2.32
C ALA A 219 0.59 -12.54 -2.40
N PHE A 220 -0.09 -13.19 -3.35
CA PHE A 220 -1.55 -13.08 -3.50
C PHE A 220 -2.33 -13.94 -2.51
N ASP A 221 -1.69 -14.95 -1.93
CA ASP A 221 -2.38 -15.93 -1.06
C ASP A 221 -2.66 -15.33 0.34
N ASN A 222 -2.01 -14.21 0.72
CA ASN A 222 -2.24 -13.50 2.00
C ASN A 222 -2.74 -12.05 1.82
N ILE A 223 -3.34 -11.75 0.66
CA ILE A 223 -3.75 -10.39 0.27
C ILE A 223 -4.73 -9.74 1.27
N PHE A 224 -5.54 -10.57 1.97
CA PHE A 224 -6.55 -10.06 2.91
C PHE A 224 -5.92 -9.55 4.19
N ASN A 225 -4.96 -10.29 4.76
CA ASN A 225 -4.20 -9.83 5.91
C ASN A 225 -3.31 -8.64 5.56
N GLU A 226 -2.65 -8.64 4.39
CA GLU A 226 -1.89 -7.49 3.91
C GLU A 226 -2.77 -6.23 3.78
N ARG A 227 -4.00 -6.40 3.32
CA ARG A 227 -4.96 -5.29 3.22
C ARG A 227 -5.40 -4.78 4.59
N LEU A 228 -5.63 -5.68 5.55
CA LEU A 228 -5.92 -5.32 6.94
C LEU A 228 -4.74 -4.54 7.55
N TRP A 229 -3.52 -5.04 7.41
CA TRP A 229 -2.32 -4.36 7.91
C TRP A 229 -2.12 -2.97 7.33
N ARG A 230 -2.48 -2.80 6.07
CA ARG A 230 -2.44 -1.48 5.47
C ARG A 230 -3.43 -0.53 6.17
N SER A 231 -4.66 -0.94 6.41
CA SER A 231 -5.64 -0.10 7.11
C SER A 231 -5.18 0.22 8.53
N VAL A 232 -4.82 -0.79 9.33
CA VAL A 232 -4.34 -0.59 10.70
C VAL A 232 -3.14 0.37 10.75
N LYS A 233 -2.13 0.16 9.91
CA LYS A 233 -0.89 0.94 9.98
C LYS A 233 -1.04 2.38 9.49
N TYR A 234 -1.79 2.59 8.42
CA TYR A 234 -1.82 3.91 7.76
C TYR A 234 -3.05 4.73 8.10
N GLU A 235 -4.10 4.08 8.59
CA GLU A 235 -5.36 4.77 8.91
C GLU A 235 -5.48 4.99 10.43
N GLU A 236 -4.68 4.29 11.28
CA GLU A 236 -4.79 4.38 12.74
C GLU A 236 -3.44 4.61 13.46
N VAL A 237 -2.35 3.95 13.03
CA VAL A 237 -1.10 3.91 13.83
C VAL A 237 -0.10 4.98 13.42
N TYR A 238 0.03 5.30 12.13
CA TYR A 238 1.07 6.19 11.61
C TYR A 238 0.52 7.55 11.15
N ILE A 239 -0.64 7.93 11.65
CA ILE A 239 -1.24 9.24 11.43
C ILE A 239 -0.67 10.27 12.39
#